data_f728b6d13492d9e5daa7da03ed79c8bf
#
_entry.id   f728b6d13492d9e5daa7da03ed79c8bf
#
_cell.length_a   1.000
_cell.length_b   1.000
_cell.length_c   1.000
_cell.angle_alpha   90.00
_cell.angle_beta   90.00
_cell.angle_gamma   90.00
#
_symmetry.space_group_name_H-M   'P 1'
#
loop_
_entity.id
_entity.type
_entity.pdbx_description
1 polymer ?
#
loop_
_entity_poly.entity_id
_entity_poly.type
_entity_poly.pdbx_seq_one_letter_code
_entity_poly.pdbx_strand_id
1 'polypeptide(L)'
;MEMNSRITLQPAYVLHRRPFRNTSLLVDLFTLDFGLIRAVAKGARRQKSRSRALLQLFQPLLVSVSGKGEVKTLTSVESNVSALRLQGVRLLSGLYVNELLSRLLQNQEEHAGLYESYRETLVALQGTSELAVSYTHLTLPTMFE
;
A
#
# COMPACT_ATOMS: atom_id res chain seq x y z
N MET A 1 -12.16 1.97 25.44
CA MET A 1 -11.84 1.52 25.26
C MET A 1 -11.38 0.81 24.48
N GLU A 2 -11.04 0.71 23.81
CA GLU A 2 -10.64 0.06 23.10
C GLU A 2 -9.62 -0.47 23.20
N MET A 3 -9.42 -1.07 23.50
CA MET A 3 -8.40 -1.54 23.75
C MET A 3 -7.76 -2.34 22.83
N ASN A 4 -8.05 -3.36 22.43
CA ASN A 4 -7.52 -4.16 21.42
C ASN A 4 -8.24 -3.86 20.22
N SER A 5 -7.78 -3.02 19.38
CA SER A 5 -8.36 -2.77 18.07
C SER A 5 -8.06 -3.93 17.18
N ARG A 6 -9.10 -4.47 16.60
CA ARG A 6 -8.93 -5.55 15.65
C ARG A 6 -9.65 -5.17 14.37
N ILE A 7 -8.89 -5.10 13.28
CA ILE A 7 -9.43 -4.78 11.96
C ILE A 7 -9.28 -6.04 11.12
N THR A 8 -10.36 -6.45 10.48
CA THR A 8 -10.41 -7.71 9.76
C THR A 8 -10.65 -7.50 8.29
N LEU A 9 -9.81 -8.11 7.47
CA LEU A 9 -9.96 -8.17 6.00
C LEU A 9 -10.23 -6.81 5.39
N GLN A 10 -9.45 -5.84 5.76
CA GLN A 10 -9.59 -4.49 5.26
C GLN A 10 -8.83 -4.33 3.95
N PRO A 11 -9.47 -3.77 2.90
CA PRO A 11 -8.74 -3.47 1.67
C PRO A 11 -7.61 -2.49 1.93
N ALA A 12 -6.44 -2.78 1.40
CA ALA A 12 -5.27 -1.97 1.69
C ALA A 12 -4.20 -2.13 0.62
N TYR A 13 -3.32 -1.15 0.56
CA TYR A 13 -2.10 -1.19 -0.24
C TYR A 13 -0.92 -0.91 0.67
N VAL A 14 0.21 -1.52 0.37
CA VAL A 14 1.46 -1.21 1.06
C VAL A 14 2.05 0.03 0.39
N LEU A 15 2.24 1.09 1.17
CA LEU A 15 2.90 2.29 0.66
C LEU A 15 4.40 2.25 0.88
N HIS A 16 4.82 1.70 2.01
CA HIS A 16 6.22 1.57 2.36
C HIS A 16 6.44 0.28 3.13
N ARG A 17 7.61 -0.28 2.99
CA ARG A 17 8.00 -1.44 3.78
C ARG A 17 9.49 -1.36 4.02
N ARG A 18 9.89 -1.81 5.20
CA ARG A 18 11.30 -1.83 5.54
C ARG A 18 11.59 -2.94 6.52
N PRO A 19 12.82 -3.44 6.53
CA PRO A 19 13.18 -4.47 7.49
C PRO A 19 12.94 -3.99 8.91
N PHE A 20 12.50 -4.91 9.75
CA PHE A 20 12.23 -4.61 11.15
C PHE A 20 12.71 -5.78 11.98
N ARG A 21 13.63 -5.51 12.90
CA ARG A 21 14.24 -6.55 13.72
C ARG A 21 14.88 -7.61 12.82
N ASN A 22 14.88 -8.87 13.24
CA ASN A 22 15.62 -9.88 12.52
C ASN A 22 14.93 -10.40 11.28
N THR A 23 13.65 -10.71 11.38
CA THR A 23 12.95 -11.38 10.30
C THR A 23 11.64 -10.72 9.91
N SER A 24 11.32 -9.57 10.47
CA SER A 24 10.03 -8.93 10.26
C SER A 24 10.14 -7.79 9.27
N LEU A 25 8.98 -7.34 8.80
CA LEU A 25 8.84 -6.13 8.00
C LEU A 25 7.95 -5.16 8.77
N LEU A 26 8.33 -3.90 8.71
CA LEU A 26 7.44 -2.83 9.16
C LEU A 26 6.80 -2.26 7.90
N VAL A 27 5.47 -2.26 7.85
CA VAL A 27 4.75 -1.85 6.66
C VAL A 27 3.82 -0.70 7.00
N ASP A 28 3.73 0.24 6.07
CA ASP A 28 2.72 1.30 6.14
C ASP A 28 1.62 0.92 5.18
N LEU A 29 0.43 0.70 5.72
CA LEU A 29 -0.72 0.23 4.96
C LEU A 29 -1.71 1.37 4.78
N PHE A 30 -2.07 1.63 3.54
CA PHE A 30 -3.11 2.60 3.23
C PHE A 30 -4.42 1.83 3.08
N THR A 31 -5.31 1.98 4.07
CA THR A 31 -6.53 1.20 4.13
C THR A 31 -7.72 2.03 3.66
N LEU A 32 -8.73 1.33 3.18
CA LEU A 32 -9.93 1.99 2.67
C LEU A 32 -10.68 2.74 3.77
N ASP A 33 -10.86 2.12 4.91
CA ASP A 33 -11.72 2.68 5.95
C ASP A 33 -10.99 3.33 7.10
N PHE A 34 -9.72 3.03 7.28
CA PHE A 34 -9.00 3.47 8.47
C PHE A 34 -7.76 4.30 8.17
N GLY A 35 -7.57 4.69 6.92
CA GLY A 35 -6.42 5.50 6.57
C GLY A 35 -5.11 4.75 6.69
N LEU A 36 -4.08 5.43 7.13
CA LEU A 36 -2.74 4.86 7.21
C LEU A 36 -2.59 4.08 8.51
N ILE A 37 -2.18 2.83 8.39
CA ILE A 37 -1.92 1.96 9.53
C ILE A 37 -0.50 1.44 9.39
N ARG A 38 0.27 1.55 10.47
CA ARG A 38 1.60 0.98 10.52
C ARG A 38 1.54 -0.34 11.25
N ALA A 39 2.11 -1.39 10.66
CA ALA A 39 1.99 -2.72 11.23
C ALA A 39 3.29 -3.49 11.05
N VAL A 40 3.53 -4.41 11.97
CA VAL A 40 4.65 -5.33 11.91
C VAL A 40 4.16 -6.64 11.33
N ALA A 41 4.81 -7.09 10.27
CA ALA A 41 4.57 -8.41 9.70
C ALA A 41 5.68 -9.32 10.19
N LYS A 42 5.37 -10.11 11.22
CA LYS A 42 6.35 -10.93 11.89
C LYS A 42 6.81 -12.06 10.96
N GLY A 43 8.11 -12.25 10.90
CA GLY A 43 8.68 -13.31 10.10
C GLY A 43 8.54 -13.14 8.62
N ALA A 44 8.12 -11.98 8.14
CA ALA A 44 7.82 -11.79 6.73
C ALA A 44 9.05 -11.85 5.85
N ARG A 45 10.24 -11.63 6.40
CA ARG A 45 11.47 -11.66 5.60
C ARG A 45 12.08 -13.05 5.52
N ARG A 46 11.48 -14.03 6.20
CA ARG A 46 11.96 -15.41 6.09
C ARG A 46 11.77 -15.89 4.66
N GLN A 47 12.68 -16.75 4.25
CA GLN A 47 12.74 -17.16 2.86
C GLN A 47 11.47 -17.81 2.36
N LYS A 48 10.79 -18.57 3.21
CA LYS A 48 9.57 -19.26 2.82
C LYS A 48 8.31 -18.56 3.30
N SER A 49 8.41 -17.30 3.63
CA SER A 49 7.26 -16.58 4.15
C SER A 49 6.26 -16.32 3.04
N ARG A 50 5.02 -16.68 3.28
CA ARG A 50 3.94 -16.40 2.37
C ARG A 50 3.63 -14.89 2.33
N SER A 51 3.74 -14.25 3.49
CA SER A 51 3.50 -12.82 3.58
C SER A 51 4.49 -12.03 2.75
N ARG A 52 5.72 -12.52 2.66
CA ARG A 52 6.75 -11.83 1.90
C ARG A 52 6.33 -11.64 0.45
N ALA A 53 5.74 -12.67 -0.14
CA ALA A 53 5.34 -12.62 -1.53
C ALA A 53 4.15 -11.70 -1.75
N LEU A 54 3.31 -11.54 -0.74
CA LEU A 54 2.10 -10.73 -0.86
C LEU A 54 2.32 -9.27 -0.51
N LEU A 55 3.25 -8.96 0.39
CA LEU A 55 3.45 -7.60 0.86
C LEU A 55 4.31 -6.82 -0.10
N GLN A 56 3.76 -6.56 -1.27
CA GLN A 56 4.43 -5.82 -2.33
C GLN A 56 3.70 -4.51 -2.56
N LEU A 57 4.47 -3.52 -3.02
CA LEU A 57 3.88 -2.25 -3.40
C LEU A 57 2.94 -2.46 -4.58
N PHE A 58 1.91 -1.67 -4.65
CA PHE A 58 0.97 -1.64 -5.77
C PHE A 58 0.16 -2.93 -5.90
N GLN A 59 0.05 -3.69 -4.83
CA GLN A 59 -0.71 -4.94 -4.81
C GLN A 59 -1.96 -4.74 -3.96
N PRO A 60 -3.16 -4.90 -4.53
CA PRO A 60 -4.37 -4.83 -3.71
C PRO A 60 -4.40 -6.00 -2.74
N LEU A 61 -4.62 -5.70 -1.48
CA LEU A 61 -4.58 -6.69 -0.42
C LEU A 61 -5.81 -6.59 0.46
N LEU A 62 -6.11 -7.69 1.14
CA LEU A 62 -7.01 -7.70 2.27
C LEU A 62 -6.16 -8.02 3.48
N VAL A 63 -6.13 -7.11 4.44
CA VAL A 63 -5.26 -7.27 5.60
C VAL A 63 -6.08 -7.26 6.87
N SER A 64 -5.57 -7.99 7.85
CA SER A 64 -6.12 -7.95 9.20
C SER A 64 -5.00 -7.56 10.14
N VAL A 65 -5.30 -6.67 11.07
CA VAL A 65 -4.31 -6.21 12.03
C VAL A 65 -4.95 -6.19 13.41
N SER A 66 -4.12 -6.22 14.43
CA SER A 66 -4.58 -6.11 15.80
C SER A 66 -3.54 -5.38 16.62
N GLY A 67 -3.95 -4.85 17.75
CA GLY A 67 -3.04 -4.19 18.66
C GLY A 67 -3.59 -2.90 19.17
N LYS A 68 -2.96 -2.35 20.20
CA LYS A 68 -3.40 -1.13 20.83
C LYS A 68 -2.62 0.05 20.37
N GLY A 69 -1.47 0.13 20.16
CA GLY A 69 -0.67 1.32 19.91
C GLY A 69 -0.74 1.80 18.49
N GLU A 70 0.16 2.68 18.16
CA GLU A 70 0.26 3.20 16.82
C GLU A 70 0.78 2.16 15.86
N VAL A 71 1.60 1.25 16.36
CA VAL A 71 2.11 0.17 15.53
C VAL A 71 1.35 -1.09 15.86
N LYS A 72 0.63 -1.61 14.88
CA LYS A 72 -0.18 -2.80 15.05
C LYS A 72 0.59 -4.04 14.63
N THR A 73 -0.03 -5.18 14.81
CA THR A 73 0.52 -6.45 14.34
C THR A 73 -0.33 -6.93 13.18
N LEU A 74 0.30 -7.24 12.06
CA LEU A 74 -0.40 -7.83 10.93
C LEU A 74 -0.71 -9.28 11.26
N THR A 75 -1.99 -9.63 11.27
CA THR A 75 -2.41 -10.99 11.61
C THR A 75 -2.71 -11.82 10.37
N SER A 76 -3.08 -11.19 9.26
CA SER A 76 -3.26 -11.94 8.03
C SER A 76 -3.16 -11.00 6.85
N VAL A 77 -2.79 -11.54 5.71
CA VAL A 77 -2.77 -10.83 4.46
C VAL A 77 -3.18 -11.79 3.36
N GLU A 78 -4.08 -11.33 2.50
CA GLU A 78 -4.60 -12.13 1.41
C GLU A 78 -4.69 -11.29 0.17
N SER A 79 -4.62 -11.94 -0.97
CA SER A 79 -4.85 -11.27 -2.24
C SER A 79 -5.34 -12.31 -3.24
N ASN A 80 -6.33 -11.92 -4.02
CA ASN A 80 -6.83 -12.79 -5.07
C ASN A 80 -6.63 -12.17 -6.45
N VAL A 81 -5.77 -11.17 -6.54
CA VAL A 81 -5.45 -10.55 -7.83
C VAL A 81 -3.95 -10.46 -7.96
N SER A 82 -3.50 -10.40 -9.19
CA SER A 82 -2.07 -10.29 -9.46
C SER A 82 -1.57 -8.90 -9.12
N ALA A 83 -0.31 -8.84 -8.73
CA ALA A 83 0.32 -7.56 -8.45
C ALA A 83 0.45 -6.76 -9.74
N LEU A 84 0.29 -5.46 -9.63
CA LEU A 84 0.59 -4.58 -10.74
C LEU A 84 2.09 -4.48 -10.92
N ARG A 85 2.53 -4.58 -12.15
CA ARG A 85 3.96 -4.48 -12.43
C ARG A 85 4.21 -3.15 -13.10
N LEU A 86 4.76 -2.24 -12.33
CA LEU A 86 5.15 -0.94 -12.85
C LEU A 86 6.63 -0.96 -13.12
N GLN A 87 7.02 -0.42 -14.28
CA GLN A 87 8.41 -0.41 -14.68
C GLN A 87 8.78 0.97 -15.19
N GLY A 88 10.05 1.29 -15.09
CA GLY A 88 10.56 2.52 -15.65
C GLY A 88 9.92 3.74 -15.05
N VAL A 89 9.51 4.66 -15.90
CA VAL A 89 8.89 5.90 -15.46
C VAL A 89 7.64 5.66 -14.65
N ARG A 90 6.88 4.63 -15.02
CA ARG A 90 5.66 4.31 -14.29
C ARG A 90 5.97 3.89 -12.87
N LEU A 91 7.01 3.12 -12.69
CA LEU A 91 7.42 2.72 -11.34
C LEU A 91 7.83 3.94 -10.53
N LEU A 92 8.61 4.83 -11.11
CA LEU A 92 9.02 6.04 -10.41
C LEU A 92 7.81 6.88 -10.04
N SER A 93 6.84 6.99 -10.94
CA SER A 93 5.63 7.74 -10.64
C SER A 93 4.86 7.11 -9.50
N GLY A 94 4.75 5.78 -9.50
CA GLY A 94 4.07 5.09 -8.42
C GLY A 94 4.76 5.31 -7.08
N LEU A 95 6.08 5.23 -7.07
CA LEU A 95 6.83 5.45 -5.84
C LEU A 95 6.67 6.87 -5.34
N TYR A 96 6.63 7.83 -6.27
CA TYR A 96 6.42 9.22 -5.91
C TYR A 96 5.05 9.41 -5.27
N VAL A 97 4.02 8.81 -5.86
CA VAL A 97 2.67 8.91 -5.32
C VAL A 97 2.61 8.29 -3.93
N ASN A 98 3.27 7.14 -3.74
CA ASN A 98 3.31 6.50 -2.42
C ASN A 98 3.95 7.43 -1.39
N GLU A 99 5.04 8.07 -1.76
CA GLU A 99 5.72 8.97 -0.84
C GLU A 99 4.83 10.16 -0.49
N LEU A 100 4.18 10.71 -1.49
CA LEU A 100 3.29 11.84 -1.28
C LEU A 100 2.15 11.47 -0.35
N LEU A 101 1.55 10.30 -0.58
CA LEU A 101 0.47 9.84 0.28
C LEU A 101 0.93 9.61 1.71
N SER A 102 2.11 9.03 1.87
CA SER A 102 2.62 8.78 3.21
C SER A 102 2.69 10.07 4.01
N ARG A 103 3.11 11.13 3.37
CA ARG A 103 3.21 12.43 4.04
C ARG A 103 1.85 13.02 4.33
N LEU A 104 0.93 12.93 3.37
CA LEU A 104 -0.39 13.48 3.55
C LEU A 104 -1.18 12.76 4.63
N LEU A 105 -0.98 11.46 4.74
CA LEU A 105 -1.78 10.64 5.63
C LEU A 105 -1.24 10.57 7.05
N GLN A 106 -0.13 11.21 7.31
CA GLN A 106 0.46 11.16 8.65
C GLN A 106 -0.45 11.79 9.70
N ASN A 107 -1.37 12.62 9.31
CA ASN A 107 -2.25 13.28 10.24
C ASN A 107 -3.44 12.42 10.65
N GLN A 108 -3.52 11.20 10.14
CA GLN A 108 -4.53 10.23 10.54
C GLN A 108 -5.95 10.68 10.26
N GLU A 109 -6.13 11.54 9.30
CA GLU A 109 -7.47 11.91 8.87
C GLU A 109 -8.00 10.89 7.91
N GLU A 110 -9.30 10.70 7.95
CA GLU A 110 -9.92 9.78 7.01
C GLU A 110 -10.00 10.42 5.65
N HIS A 111 -9.57 9.66 4.64
CA HIS A 111 -9.57 10.14 3.27
C HIS A 111 -10.08 9.03 2.36
N ALA A 112 -11.36 8.68 2.53
CA ALA A 112 -11.93 7.60 1.72
C ALA A 112 -11.82 7.89 0.24
N GLY A 113 -12.08 9.11 -0.16
CA GLY A 113 -11.93 9.48 -1.56
C GLY A 113 -10.53 9.33 -2.06
N LEU A 114 -9.57 9.54 -1.18
CA LEU A 114 -8.17 9.44 -1.55
C LEU A 114 -7.78 8.00 -1.85
N TYR A 115 -8.34 7.03 -1.12
CA TYR A 115 -8.06 5.64 -1.40
C TYR A 115 -8.52 5.28 -2.82
N GLU A 116 -9.72 5.70 -3.19
CA GLU A 116 -10.24 5.40 -4.51
C GLU A 116 -9.42 6.09 -5.59
N SER A 117 -9.01 7.32 -5.33
CA SER A 117 -8.16 8.06 -6.27
C SER A 117 -6.82 7.36 -6.45
N TYR A 118 -6.26 6.84 -5.37
CA TYR A 118 -5.01 6.11 -5.46
C TYR A 118 -5.17 4.86 -6.31
N ARG A 119 -6.24 4.11 -6.07
CA ARG A 119 -6.50 2.91 -6.84
C ARG A 119 -6.61 3.24 -8.33
N GLU A 120 -7.34 4.30 -8.65
CA GLU A 120 -7.50 4.71 -10.04
C GLU A 120 -6.19 5.15 -10.65
N THR A 121 -5.36 5.83 -9.86
CA THR A 121 -4.05 6.25 -10.33
C THR A 121 -3.18 5.05 -10.67
N LEU A 122 -3.20 4.02 -9.83
CA LEU A 122 -2.42 2.82 -10.10
C LEU A 122 -2.90 2.13 -11.37
N VAL A 123 -4.20 2.06 -11.58
CA VAL A 123 -4.74 1.46 -12.80
C VAL A 123 -4.27 2.26 -14.01
N ALA A 124 -4.32 3.57 -13.91
CA ALA A 124 -3.86 4.42 -15.02
C ALA A 124 -2.37 4.25 -15.29
N LEU A 125 -1.57 4.14 -14.23
CA LEU A 125 -0.14 3.96 -14.39
C LEU A 125 0.20 2.61 -14.99
N GLN A 126 -0.62 1.62 -14.70
CA GLN A 126 -0.38 0.30 -15.25
C GLN A 126 -0.36 0.35 -16.76
N GLY A 127 -1.28 1.13 -17.35
CA GLY A 127 -1.28 1.34 -18.78
C GLY A 127 -1.18 0.02 -19.49
N THR A 128 -1.79 -0.16 -20.57
CA THR A 128 -1.73 -1.46 -21.19
C THR A 128 -1.19 -1.41 -22.57
N SER A 129 -0.92 -0.25 -23.09
CA SER A 129 -0.51 -0.15 -24.46
C SER A 129 0.46 1.01 -24.59
N GLU A 130 1.13 1.03 -25.73
CA GLU A 130 2.04 2.12 -26.01
C GLU A 130 1.31 3.43 -26.09
N LEU A 131 0.08 3.38 -26.53
CA LEU A 131 -0.73 4.57 -26.59
C LEU A 131 -0.94 5.13 -25.19
N ALA A 132 -1.20 4.24 -24.23
CA ALA A 132 -1.35 4.66 -22.85
C ALA A 132 -0.06 5.28 -22.31
N VAL A 133 1.08 4.78 -22.75
CA VAL A 133 2.36 5.36 -22.35
C VAL A 133 2.46 6.80 -22.83
N SER A 134 2.07 7.04 -24.05
CA SER A 134 2.11 8.41 -24.59
C SER A 134 1.22 9.32 -23.77
N TYR A 135 0.03 8.83 -23.47
CA TYR A 135 -0.89 9.60 -22.66
C TYR A 135 -0.32 9.89 -21.29
N THR A 136 0.26 8.88 -20.67
CA THR A 136 0.85 9.07 -19.34
C THR A 136 1.90 10.16 -19.39
N HIS A 137 2.66 10.20 -20.46
CA HIS A 137 3.69 11.19 -20.61
C HIS A 137 3.12 12.61 -20.64
N LEU A 138 1.94 12.76 -21.21
CA LEU A 138 1.32 14.07 -21.31
C LEU A 138 0.55 14.44 -20.04
N THR A 139 -0.01 13.45 -19.34
CA THR A 139 -0.90 13.75 -18.24
C THR A 139 -0.22 13.80 -16.89
N LEU A 140 0.96 13.18 -16.74
CA LEU A 140 1.64 13.18 -15.47
C LEU A 140 1.83 14.57 -14.88
N PRO A 141 2.32 15.55 -15.66
CA PRO A 141 2.47 16.88 -15.08
C PRO A 141 1.15 17.44 -14.57
N THR A 142 0.08 17.16 -15.27
CA THR A 142 -1.23 17.64 -14.86
C THR A 142 -1.69 16.97 -13.56
N MET A 143 -1.40 15.69 -13.42
CA MET A 143 -1.80 14.97 -12.23
C MET A 143 -1.16 15.53 -10.97
N PHE A 144 0.04 16.04 -11.08
CA PHE A 144 0.79 16.45 -9.91
C PHE A 144 0.77 17.94 -9.69
N GLU A 145 0.01 18.66 -10.49
CA GLU A 145 -0.21 20.06 -10.21
C GLU A 145 -1.32 20.21 -9.18
#